data_ba2a4ecc9d0a373d504b91d81ed11756
#
_entry.id   ba2a4ecc9d0a373d504b91d81ed11756
#
_cell.length_a   1.000
_cell.length_b   1.000
_cell.length_c   1.000
_cell.angle_alpha   90.00
_cell.angle_beta   90.00
_cell.angle_gamma   90.00
#
_symmetry.space_group_name_H-M   'P 1'
#
loop_
_entity.id
_entity.type
_entity.pdbx_description
1 polymer ?
#
loop_
_entity_poly.entity_id
_entity_poly.type
_entity_poly.pdbx_seq_one_letter_code
_entity_poly.pdbx_strand_id
1 'polypeptide(L)'
;VKSKSLLRSLCVALLGHASALFAQDASVSMKIDVVAWGDDIHGLTFKKGDSNGEITALGFRYSAEPVSYSGPLLMEIYQTGSGPAKPAVVVSQEDKDHELMPLVVEEEKPAAGEEARTPLAVELEKRRKENPSLVALAQLPGISSKRATVLLAPAANGTFVAYVIDDDPSKLPPGKLRVHNLSPYEITLRCNGRENKELKTRGNHVFNPANNSIIYELAYKQRDEWIVQGNNILSIQPTEQVQMIILRSRNQYFLSADGSSGGFLQIVTLRRNNGQS
;
A
#
# COMPACT_ATOMS: atom_id res chain seq x y z
N VAL A 1 67.04 -19.74 37.01
CA VAL A 1 66.97 -19.51 35.59
C VAL A 1 65.48 -19.38 35.21
N LYS A 2 65.00 -18.15 34.89
CA LYS A 2 63.57 -17.86 34.63
C LYS A 2 63.37 -17.77 33.13
N SER A 3 62.58 -18.66 32.56
CA SER A 3 62.10 -18.60 31.20
C SER A 3 60.76 -17.85 31.15
N LYS A 4 60.71 -16.74 30.37
CA LYS A 4 59.49 -15.98 30.07
C LYS A 4 58.97 -16.44 28.70
N SER A 5 57.83 -17.11 28.68
CA SER A 5 57.13 -17.41 27.45
C SER A 5 56.22 -16.24 27.06
N LEU A 6 56.44 -15.69 25.90
CA LEU A 6 55.61 -14.66 25.26
C LEU A 6 54.44 -15.38 24.54
N LEU A 7 53.22 -15.22 25.06
CA LEU A 7 52.02 -15.64 24.40
C LEU A 7 51.54 -14.50 23.50
N ARG A 8 51.72 -14.63 22.21
CA ARG A 8 51.16 -13.69 21.21
C ARG A 8 49.68 -14.03 20.98
N SER A 9 48.78 -13.17 21.48
CA SER A 9 47.37 -13.19 21.16
C SER A 9 47.12 -12.76 19.72
N LEU A 10 46.68 -13.67 18.88
CA LEU A 10 46.24 -13.43 17.52
C LEU A 10 44.73 -13.13 17.57
N CYS A 11 44.36 -11.83 17.59
CA CYS A 11 42.97 -11.43 17.40
C CYS A 11 42.59 -11.53 15.90
N VAL A 12 41.91 -12.58 15.54
CA VAL A 12 41.25 -12.71 14.24
C VAL A 12 39.94 -11.94 14.31
N ALA A 13 39.89 -10.76 13.71
CA ALA A 13 38.68 -10.00 13.50
C ALA A 13 37.83 -10.70 12.42
N LEU A 14 36.84 -11.48 12.84
CA LEU A 14 35.76 -11.99 11.97
C LEU A 14 34.83 -10.82 11.66
N LEU A 15 35.06 -10.17 10.53
CA LEU A 15 34.09 -9.29 9.89
C LEU A 15 32.92 -10.14 9.40
N GLY A 16 31.91 -10.25 10.26
CA GLY A 16 30.62 -10.86 9.91
C GLY A 16 29.92 -10.02 8.86
N HIS A 17 30.02 -10.43 7.60
CA HIS A 17 29.14 -9.95 6.54
C HIS A 17 27.75 -10.49 6.87
N ALA A 18 26.90 -9.66 7.48
CA ALA A 18 25.46 -9.90 7.55
C ALA A 18 24.90 -9.79 6.13
N SER A 19 25.07 -10.84 5.33
CA SER A 19 24.29 -11.05 4.12
C SER A 19 22.83 -11.14 4.57
N ALA A 20 22.01 -10.13 4.25
CA ALA A 20 20.59 -10.24 4.34
C ALA A 20 20.16 -11.33 3.33
N LEU A 21 20.17 -12.57 3.79
CA LEU A 21 19.54 -13.69 3.12
C LEU A 21 18.04 -13.36 3.09
N PHE A 22 17.57 -12.78 1.99
CA PHE A 22 16.16 -12.88 1.65
C PHE A 22 15.87 -14.37 1.65
N ALA A 23 14.98 -14.80 2.53
CA ALA A 23 14.54 -16.18 2.58
C ALA A 23 13.76 -16.50 1.28
N GLN A 24 14.50 -16.78 0.22
CA GLN A 24 13.97 -17.04 -1.12
C GLN A 24 13.30 -18.42 -1.22
N ASP A 25 13.51 -19.29 -0.23
CA ASP A 25 13.09 -20.69 -0.31
C ASP A 25 11.80 -21.03 0.46
N ALA A 26 11.25 -20.09 1.22
CA ALA A 26 10.00 -20.36 1.93
C ALA A 26 8.82 -20.25 0.98
N SER A 27 8.20 -21.38 0.66
CA SER A 27 6.95 -21.43 -0.11
C SER A 27 5.75 -21.22 0.81
N VAL A 28 4.79 -20.40 0.37
CA VAL A 28 3.52 -20.14 1.05
C VAL A 28 2.35 -20.57 0.21
N SER A 29 1.25 -20.95 0.87
CA SER A 29 -0.02 -21.26 0.22
C SER A 29 -1.13 -20.47 0.90
N MET A 30 -1.76 -19.54 0.14
CA MET A 30 -2.79 -18.66 0.68
C MET A 30 -3.76 -18.16 -0.38
N LYS A 31 -4.86 -17.57 0.05
CA LYS A 31 -5.77 -16.82 -0.80
C LYS A 31 -5.30 -15.37 -0.87
N ILE A 32 -5.26 -14.79 -2.06
CA ILE A 32 -4.82 -13.41 -2.30
C ILE A 32 -5.94 -12.64 -3.00
N ASP A 33 -6.35 -11.53 -2.40
CA ASP A 33 -7.15 -10.52 -3.08
C ASP A 33 -6.21 -9.46 -3.66
N VAL A 34 -6.32 -9.18 -4.95
CA VAL A 34 -5.56 -8.11 -5.59
C VAL A 34 -6.48 -6.95 -5.88
N VAL A 35 -6.12 -5.77 -5.38
CA VAL A 35 -6.92 -4.53 -5.47
C VAL A 35 -6.08 -3.47 -6.15
N ALA A 36 -6.67 -2.73 -7.09
CA ALA A 36 -6.03 -1.58 -7.70
C ALA A 36 -6.35 -0.30 -6.92
N TRP A 37 -5.34 0.56 -6.77
CA TRP A 37 -5.54 1.92 -6.32
C TRP A 37 -5.78 2.84 -7.53
N GLY A 38 -7.02 2.98 -7.92
CA GLY A 38 -7.46 3.70 -9.11
C GLY A 38 -8.37 2.84 -9.98
N ASP A 39 -8.14 2.86 -11.27
CA ASP A 39 -8.90 2.10 -12.25
C ASP A 39 -8.59 0.60 -12.18
N ASP A 40 -9.49 -0.22 -12.75
CA ASP A 40 -9.31 -1.65 -12.87
C ASP A 40 -8.05 -1.95 -13.72
N ILE A 41 -7.23 -2.92 -13.29
CA ILE A 41 -6.02 -3.36 -14.00
C ILE A 41 -6.26 -4.77 -14.52
N HIS A 42 -6.20 -4.93 -15.83
CA HIS A 42 -6.37 -6.20 -16.52
C HIS A 42 -5.03 -6.73 -17.05
N GLY A 43 -5.00 -8.02 -17.42
CA GLY A 43 -3.83 -8.66 -18.02
C GLY A 43 -2.66 -8.84 -17.07
N LEU A 44 -2.93 -8.82 -15.75
CA LEU A 44 -1.93 -9.17 -14.77
C LEU A 44 -1.81 -10.70 -14.68
N THR A 45 -0.58 -11.17 -14.48
CA THR A 45 -0.28 -12.60 -14.30
C THR A 45 0.75 -12.79 -13.18
N PHE A 46 0.80 -13.98 -12.63
CA PHE A 46 1.80 -14.41 -11.66
C PHE A 46 2.20 -15.86 -11.90
N LYS A 47 3.38 -16.26 -11.43
CA LYS A 47 3.81 -17.65 -11.54
C LYS A 47 3.07 -18.54 -10.54
N LYS A 48 2.51 -19.65 -11.03
CA LYS A 48 1.84 -20.69 -10.24
C LYS A 48 2.48 -22.04 -10.61
N GLY A 49 3.58 -22.39 -9.93
CA GLY A 49 4.42 -23.51 -10.35
C GLY A 49 4.94 -23.29 -11.79
N ASP A 50 4.70 -24.26 -12.69
CA ASP A 50 5.09 -24.19 -14.10
C ASP A 50 4.09 -23.44 -15.00
N SER A 51 2.97 -22.98 -14.47
CA SER A 51 1.93 -22.22 -15.19
C SER A 51 1.84 -20.79 -14.73
N ASN A 52 1.14 -19.96 -15.52
CA ASN A 52 0.77 -18.62 -15.12
C ASN A 52 -0.68 -18.57 -14.61
N GLY A 53 -0.89 -17.94 -13.48
CA GLY A 53 -2.21 -17.55 -13.01
C GLY A 53 -2.57 -16.15 -13.52
N GLU A 54 -3.83 -15.92 -13.85
CA GLU A 54 -4.33 -14.61 -14.23
C GLU A 54 -4.91 -13.86 -13.04
N ILE A 55 -4.77 -12.53 -13.05
CA ILE A 55 -5.29 -11.63 -12.04
C ILE A 55 -5.98 -10.46 -12.75
N THR A 56 -7.16 -10.08 -12.25
CA THR A 56 -7.74 -8.77 -12.48
C THR A 56 -7.77 -8.02 -11.15
N ALA A 57 -7.07 -6.90 -11.06
CA ALA A 57 -7.12 -6.05 -9.89
C ALA A 57 -8.24 -5.02 -10.08
N LEU A 58 -9.29 -5.10 -9.29
CA LEU A 58 -10.42 -4.19 -9.37
C LEU A 58 -10.13 -2.91 -8.57
N GLY A 59 -10.57 -1.78 -9.12
CA GLY A 59 -10.39 -0.47 -8.49
C GLY A 59 -11.15 -0.37 -7.17
N PHE A 60 -10.41 -0.19 -6.08
CA PHE A 60 -10.96 0.04 -4.73
C PHE A 60 -11.95 -1.00 -4.21
N ARG A 61 -11.92 -2.21 -4.73
CA ARG A 61 -12.83 -3.31 -4.29
C ARG A 61 -12.17 -4.67 -4.43
N TYR A 62 -12.66 -5.61 -3.64
CA TYR A 62 -12.29 -7.01 -3.78
C TYR A 62 -12.93 -7.63 -5.03
N SER A 63 -12.24 -8.58 -5.65
CA SER A 63 -12.82 -9.47 -6.63
C SER A 63 -13.83 -10.44 -5.96
N ALA A 64 -14.75 -11.02 -6.74
CA ALA A 64 -15.68 -12.01 -6.23
C ALA A 64 -14.95 -13.24 -5.68
N GLU A 65 -13.86 -13.63 -6.32
CA GLU A 65 -13.05 -14.78 -5.92
C GLU A 65 -11.59 -14.38 -5.72
N PRO A 66 -10.98 -14.71 -4.56
CA PRO A 66 -9.57 -14.50 -4.34
C PRO A 66 -8.74 -15.50 -5.13
N VAL A 67 -7.56 -15.08 -5.53
CA VAL A 67 -6.60 -15.93 -6.22
C VAL A 67 -5.99 -16.94 -5.25
N SER A 68 -5.92 -18.22 -5.65
CA SER A 68 -5.16 -19.23 -4.90
C SER A 68 -3.70 -19.17 -5.32
N TYR A 69 -2.85 -18.72 -4.41
CA TYR A 69 -1.41 -18.62 -4.62
C TYR A 69 -0.67 -19.74 -3.88
N SER A 70 0.30 -20.34 -4.55
CA SER A 70 1.27 -21.24 -3.96
C SER A 70 2.63 -20.98 -4.62
N GLY A 71 3.59 -20.51 -3.85
CA GLY A 71 4.88 -20.09 -4.38
C GLY A 71 5.74 -19.34 -3.34
N PRO A 72 6.81 -18.67 -3.78
CA PRO A 72 7.72 -17.94 -2.93
C PRO A 72 7.01 -16.82 -2.13
N LEU A 73 7.57 -16.45 -0.99
CA LEU A 73 7.11 -15.28 -0.21
C LEU A 73 7.18 -13.97 -1.02
N LEU A 74 8.12 -13.85 -1.94
CA LEU A 74 8.20 -12.73 -2.86
C LEU A 74 7.42 -13.07 -4.12
N MET A 75 6.17 -12.61 -4.19
CA MET A 75 5.30 -12.77 -5.35
C MET A 75 5.67 -11.77 -6.44
N GLU A 76 5.91 -12.26 -7.63
CA GLU A 76 6.16 -11.48 -8.83
C GLU A 76 4.88 -11.32 -9.63
N ILE A 77 4.54 -10.06 -9.98
CA ILE A 77 3.36 -9.73 -10.78
C ILE A 77 3.82 -9.17 -12.10
N TYR A 78 3.35 -9.76 -13.17
CA TYR A 78 3.66 -9.42 -14.56
C TYR A 78 2.43 -8.83 -15.23
N GLN A 79 2.64 -8.04 -16.26
CA GLN A 79 1.58 -7.55 -17.14
C GLN A 79 1.87 -7.93 -18.58
N THR A 80 0.94 -8.66 -19.19
CA THR A 80 0.96 -9.00 -20.61
C THR A 80 0.12 -7.97 -21.37
N GLY A 81 0.73 -7.28 -22.34
CA GLY A 81 0.06 -6.23 -23.11
C GLY A 81 0.64 -4.85 -22.87
N SER A 82 0.14 -3.86 -23.59
CA SER A 82 0.53 -2.46 -23.44
C SER A 82 0.34 -2.04 -21.97
N GLY A 83 1.40 -1.53 -21.36
CA GLY A 83 1.39 -1.05 -19.98
C GLY A 83 0.21 -0.10 -19.69
N PRO A 84 -0.04 0.26 -18.41
CA PRO A 84 -1.17 1.09 -18.04
C PRO A 84 -1.27 2.28 -18.98
N ALA A 85 -2.46 2.49 -19.54
CA ALA A 85 -2.72 3.65 -20.36
C ALA A 85 -2.25 4.88 -19.57
N LYS A 86 -1.37 5.69 -20.19
CA LYS A 86 -1.06 7.00 -19.61
C LYS A 86 -2.40 7.62 -19.23
N PRO A 87 -2.55 8.15 -17.99
CA PRO A 87 -3.76 8.89 -17.67
C PRO A 87 -4.00 9.87 -18.81
N ALA A 88 -5.12 9.70 -19.49
CA ALA A 88 -5.51 10.62 -20.54
C ALA A 88 -5.64 11.98 -19.86
N VAL A 89 -4.69 12.85 -20.14
CA VAL A 89 -4.88 14.28 -19.89
C VAL A 89 -6.01 14.65 -20.84
N VAL A 90 -7.24 14.67 -20.34
CA VAL A 90 -8.37 15.26 -21.03
C VAL A 90 -8.07 16.77 -21.05
N VAL A 91 -7.32 17.18 -22.04
CA VAL A 91 -7.26 18.59 -22.42
C VAL A 91 -8.60 18.85 -23.07
N SER A 92 -9.55 19.34 -22.30
CA SER A 92 -10.75 19.97 -22.83
C SER A 92 -10.27 21.16 -23.66
N GLN A 93 -10.18 20.95 -24.97
CA GLN A 93 -10.13 22.07 -25.91
C GLN A 93 -11.57 22.60 -26.02
N GLU A 94 -11.90 23.57 -25.18
CA GLU A 94 -12.93 24.57 -25.45
C GLU A 94 -12.85 25.64 -24.36
N ASP A 95 -12.37 26.76 -24.73
CA ASP A 95 -12.71 28.15 -24.48
C ASP A 95 -11.46 29.02 -24.43
N LYS A 96 -11.03 29.41 -25.62
CA LYS A 96 -10.26 30.63 -25.83
C LYS A 96 -11.30 31.76 -25.71
N ASP A 97 -11.30 32.45 -24.58
CA ASP A 97 -11.70 33.86 -24.41
C ASP A 97 -12.14 34.12 -22.96
N HIS A 98 -11.17 34.01 -22.02
CA HIS A 98 -11.19 34.83 -20.80
C HIS A 98 -9.77 34.98 -20.30
N GLU A 99 -9.22 36.15 -20.50
CA GLU A 99 -7.94 36.61 -19.98
C GLU A 99 -8.04 36.73 -18.45
N LEU A 100 -7.83 35.62 -17.75
CA LEU A 100 -7.64 35.62 -16.31
C LEU A 100 -6.14 35.58 -16.04
N MET A 101 -5.68 36.58 -15.31
CA MET A 101 -4.30 36.72 -14.86
C MET A 101 -3.78 35.39 -14.30
N PRO A 102 -2.55 34.96 -14.65
CA PRO A 102 -1.99 33.76 -14.11
C PRO A 102 -1.75 33.96 -12.62
N LEU A 103 -2.54 33.29 -11.79
CA LEU A 103 -2.12 32.96 -10.41
C LEU A 103 -0.86 32.11 -10.57
N VAL A 104 0.28 32.72 -10.27
CA VAL A 104 1.53 31.98 -10.09
C VAL A 104 1.33 31.13 -8.82
N VAL A 105 0.74 29.97 -8.99
CA VAL A 105 0.85 28.91 -8.03
C VAL A 105 2.29 28.42 -8.20
N GLU A 106 3.17 28.78 -7.27
CA GLU A 106 4.45 28.10 -7.14
C GLU A 106 4.12 26.61 -7.07
N GLU A 107 4.34 25.89 -8.17
CA GLU A 107 4.41 24.45 -8.16
C GLU A 107 5.54 24.09 -7.19
N GLU A 108 5.18 23.85 -5.92
CA GLU A 108 6.04 23.03 -5.06
C GLU A 108 6.20 21.70 -5.82
N LYS A 109 7.29 21.64 -6.57
CA LYS A 109 7.77 20.43 -7.21
C LYS A 109 7.68 19.34 -6.14
N PRO A 110 6.82 18.34 -6.29
CA PRO A 110 6.74 17.30 -5.28
C PRO A 110 8.17 16.85 -5.07
N ALA A 111 8.57 16.77 -3.83
CA ALA A 111 9.87 16.19 -3.48
C ALA A 111 9.88 14.76 -4.02
N ALA A 112 10.24 14.63 -5.28
CA ALA A 112 10.30 13.39 -6.06
C ALA A 112 11.45 12.49 -5.58
N GLY A 113 11.93 12.71 -4.35
CA GLY A 113 13.17 12.14 -3.85
C GLY A 113 13.04 11.04 -2.82
N GLU A 114 11.95 10.89 -2.10
CA GLU A 114 11.94 10.00 -0.93
C GLU A 114 10.96 8.81 -0.98
N GLU A 115 9.92 8.83 -1.80
CA GLU A 115 9.12 7.61 -2.06
C GLU A 115 9.92 6.53 -2.83
N ALA A 116 11.09 6.87 -3.35
CA ALA A 116 11.65 6.20 -4.50
C ALA A 116 12.49 4.97 -4.18
N ARG A 117 12.85 4.66 -2.96
CA ARG A 117 13.86 3.60 -2.80
C ARG A 117 13.60 2.65 -1.63
N THR A 118 12.40 2.07 -1.61
CA THR A 118 12.26 0.86 -0.79
C THR A 118 13.13 -0.25 -1.38
N PRO A 119 13.68 -1.16 -0.58
CA PRO A 119 14.45 -2.29 -1.08
C PRO A 119 13.74 -3.07 -2.19
N LEU A 120 12.40 -3.19 -2.12
CA LEU A 120 11.58 -3.83 -3.15
C LEU A 120 11.54 -3.04 -4.46
N ALA A 121 11.55 -1.70 -4.41
CA ALA A 121 11.58 -0.89 -5.63
C ALA A 121 12.91 -1.05 -6.37
N VAL A 122 14.03 -1.07 -5.64
CA VAL A 122 15.36 -1.31 -6.21
C VAL A 122 15.45 -2.71 -6.82
N GLU A 123 14.93 -3.72 -6.12
CA GLU A 123 14.92 -5.10 -6.63
C GLU A 123 14.01 -5.24 -7.85
N LEU A 124 12.86 -4.56 -7.88
CA LEU A 124 11.98 -4.50 -9.05
C LEU A 124 12.70 -3.93 -10.27
N GLU A 125 13.37 -2.79 -10.12
CA GLU A 125 14.13 -2.17 -11.22
C GLU A 125 15.23 -3.08 -11.75
N LYS A 126 15.93 -3.79 -10.87
CA LYS A 126 16.95 -4.76 -11.24
C LYS A 126 16.36 -5.90 -12.08
N ARG A 127 15.30 -6.55 -11.58
CA ARG A 127 14.65 -7.69 -12.27
C ARG A 127 13.97 -7.29 -13.58
N ARG A 128 13.46 -6.07 -13.68
CA ARG A 128 12.86 -5.53 -14.91
C ARG A 128 13.84 -5.40 -16.07
N LYS A 129 15.13 -5.27 -15.81
CA LYS A 129 16.15 -5.28 -16.87
C LYS A 129 16.20 -6.62 -17.58
N GLU A 130 15.95 -7.73 -16.87
CA GLU A 130 15.91 -9.08 -17.39
C GLU A 130 14.51 -9.45 -17.90
N ASN A 131 13.47 -8.95 -17.24
CA ASN A 131 12.08 -9.20 -17.62
C ASN A 131 11.24 -7.90 -17.59
N PRO A 132 11.11 -7.19 -18.70
CA PRO A 132 10.39 -5.93 -18.79
C PRO A 132 8.88 -6.02 -18.48
N SER A 133 8.28 -7.21 -18.55
CA SER A 133 6.88 -7.44 -18.22
C SER A 133 6.60 -7.47 -16.72
N LEU A 134 7.63 -7.56 -15.86
CA LEU A 134 7.50 -7.51 -14.42
C LEU A 134 7.08 -6.10 -13.99
N VAL A 135 5.93 -5.96 -13.34
CA VAL A 135 5.36 -4.66 -12.98
C VAL A 135 5.26 -4.42 -11.49
N ALA A 136 5.29 -5.47 -10.66
CA ALA A 136 5.30 -5.33 -9.21
C ALA A 136 5.96 -6.53 -8.52
N LEU A 137 6.48 -6.26 -7.30
CA LEU A 137 6.95 -7.26 -6.35
C LEU A 137 6.14 -7.10 -5.06
N ALA A 138 5.51 -8.18 -4.60
CA ALA A 138 4.72 -8.20 -3.37
C ALA A 138 5.34 -9.15 -2.35
N GLN A 139 5.84 -8.61 -1.23
CA GLN A 139 6.35 -9.42 -0.11
C GLN A 139 5.17 -9.92 0.71
N LEU A 140 4.82 -11.19 0.55
CA LEU A 140 3.68 -11.82 1.21
C LEU A 140 3.95 -12.05 2.72
N PRO A 141 2.89 -12.14 3.54
CA PRO A 141 3.04 -12.49 4.95
C PRO A 141 3.53 -13.93 5.11
N GLY A 142 4.03 -14.26 6.31
CA GLY A 142 4.63 -15.57 6.59
C GLY A 142 3.68 -16.75 6.42
N ILE A 143 4.23 -17.95 6.50
CA ILE A 143 3.57 -19.24 6.20
C ILE A 143 2.28 -19.47 7.02
N SER A 144 2.14 -18.86 8.20
CA SER A 144 0.95 -19.00 9.05
C SER A 144 -0.27 -18.27 8.54
N SER A 145 -0.12 -17.27 7.66
CA SER A 145 -1.24 -16.53 7.11
C SER A 145 -1.97 -17.30 6.02
N LYS A 146 -3.28 -17.30 6.07
CA LYS A 146 -4.15 -17.99 5.09
C LYS A 146 -4.69 -17.04 4.03
N ARG A 147 -4.60 -15.75 4.26
CA ARG A 147 -5.12 -14.73 3.35
C ARG A 147 -4.31 -13.45 3.41
N ALA A 148 -4.12 -12.83 2.24
CA ALA A 148 -3.52 -11.51 2.12
C ALA A 148 -4.27 -10.64 1.11
N THR A 149 -4.22 -9.33 1.29
CA THR A 149 -4.64 -8.36 0.29
C THR A 149 -3.40 -7.68 -0.27
N VAL A 150 -3.25 -7.69 -1.59
CA VAL A 150 -2.20 -6.98 -2.32
C VAL A 150 -2.82 -5.77 -2.99
N LEU A 151 -2.53 -4.58 -2.48
CA LEU A 151 -2.96 -3.31 -3.07
C LEU A 151 -1.88 -2.80 -4.02
N LEU A 152 -2.24 -2.62 -5.29
CA LEU A 152 -1.36 -2.12 -6.34
C LEU A 152 -1.60 -0.61 -6.54
N ALA A 153 -0.67 0.21 -6.07
CA ALA A 153 -0.69 1.65 -6.31
C ALA A 153 0.19 1.98 -7.50
N PRO A 154 -0.30 2.75 -8.50
CA PRO A 154 0.49 3.11 -9.66
C PRO A 154 1.79 3.82 -9.26
N ALA A 155 2.90 3.47 -9.89
CA ALA A 155 4.21 4.07 -9.72
C ALA A 155 4.75 4.62 -11.05
N ALA A 156 5.99 5.08 -11.06
CA ALA A 156 6.64 5.56 -12.29
C ALA A 156 6.86 4.40 -13.30
N ASN A 157 7.01 4.76 -14.57
CA ASN A 157 7.42 3.85 -15.64
C ASN A 157 6.50 2.62 -15.84
N GLY A 158 5.19 2.77 -15.57
CA GLY A 158 4.23 1.68 -15.73
C GLY A 158 4.40 0.53 -14.74
N THR A 159 4.95 0.81 -13.57
CA THR A 159 5.05 -0.14 -12.47
C THR A 159 4.02 0.14 -11.38
N PHE A 160 3.95 -0.75 -10.39
CA PHE A 160 3.11 -0.58 -9.22
C PHE A 160 3.93 -0.79 -7.94
N VAL A 161 3.63 0.02 -6.93
CA VAL A 161 4.01 -0.29 -5.56
C VAL A 161 2.97 -1.26 -5.00
N ALA A 162 3.40 -2.43 -4.56
CA ALA A 162 2.55 -3.41 -3.91
C ALA A 162 2.58 -3.21 -2.38
N TYR A 163 1.44 -2.84 -1.80
CA TYR A 163 1.23 -2.85 -0.36
C TYR A 163 0.54 -4.14 0.03
N VAL A 164 1.18 -4.92 0.89
CA VAL A 164 0.66 -6.21 1.32
C VAL A 164 0.07 -6.08 2.72
N ILE A 165 -1.18 -6.47 2.85
CA ILE A 165 -1.94 -6.49 4.10
C ILE A 165 -2.17 -7.95 4.48
N ASP A 166 -1.71 -8.35 5.67
CA ASP A 166 -2.03 -9.65 6.23
C ASP A 166 -3.50 -9.64 6.69
N ASP A 167 -4.33 -10.24 5.88
CA ASP A 167 -5.79 -10.19 5.97
C ASP A 167 -6.38 -11.52 6.47
N ASP A 168 -5.57 -12.24 7.25
CA ASP A 168 -6.02 -13.46 7.88
C ASP A 168 -7.19 -13.18 8.81
N PRO A 169 -8.32 -13.94 8.70
CA PRO A 169 -9.50 -13.74 9.54
C PRO A 169 -9.22 -13.82 11.04
N SER A 170 -8.19 -14.54 11.46
CA SER A 170 -7.78 -14.61 12.86
C SER A 170 -7.21 -13.29 13.39
N LYS A 171 -6.71 -12.42 12.50
CA LYS A 171 -6.08 -11.14 12.86
C LYS A 171 -7.02 -9.94 12.78
N LEU A 172 -8.10 -10.05 12.03
CA LEU A 172 -9.16 -9.05 11.98
C LEU A 172 -10.52 -9.75 12.12
N PRO A 173 -11.06 -9.86 13.33
CA PRO A 173 -12.40 -10.42 13.53
C PRO A 173 -13.48 -9.61 12.80
N PRO A 174 -14.60 -10.26 12.42
CA PRO A 174 -15.78 -9.54 11.89
C PRO A 174 -16.28 -8.45 12.85
N GLY A 175 -16.93 -7.44 12.31
CA GLY A 175 -17.45 -6.30 13.07
C GLY A 175 -16.38 -5.32 13.52
N LYS A 176 -15.17 -5.37 12.96
CA LYS A 176 -14.05 -4.48 13.30
C LYS A 176 -13.59 -3.66 12.10
N LEU A 177 -13.02 -2.50 12.39
CA LEU A 177 -12.32 -1.67 11.42
C LEU A 177 -10.81 -1.76 11.65
N ARG A 178 -10.03 -2.15 10.65
CA ARG A 178 -8.59 -1.93 10.65
C ARG A 178 -8.27 -0.75 9.75
N VAL A 179 -7.51 0.20 10.27
CA VAL A 179 -7.00 1.35 9.52
C VAL A 179 -5.54 1.12 9.20
N HIS A 180 -5.16 1.37 7.95
CA HIS A 180 -3.78 1.31 7.46
C HIS A 180 -3.36 2.70 6.98
N ASN A 181 -2.31 3.24 7.56
CA ASN A 181 -1.68 4.44 7.04
C ASN A 181 -0.59 4.06 6.03
N LEU A 182 -0.91 4.10 4.76
CA LEU A 182 0.04 3.87 3.66
C LEU A 182 0.52 5.20 3.04
N SER A 183 0.12 6.34 3.62
CA SER A 183 0.60 7.66 3.22
C SER A 183 2.02 7.91 3.75
N PRO A 184 2.77 8.88 3.17
CA PRO A 184 4.07 9.27 3.71
C PRO A 184 3.97 10.14 4.97
N TYR A 185 2.76 10.48 5.43
CA TYR A 185 2.53 11.36 6.57
C TYR A 185 2.15 10.57 7.81
N GLU A 186 2.55 11.09 8.97
CA GLU A 186 1.95 10.67 10.23
C GLU A 186 0.50 11.16 10.29
N ILE A 187 -0.41 10.28 10.65
CA ILE A 187 -1.84 10.60 10.75
C ILE A 187 -2.34 10.36 12.17
N THR A 188 -3.40 11.03 12.54
CA THR A 188 -4.18 10.71 13.73
C THR A 188 -5.64 10.49 13.38
N LEU A 189 -6.21 9.44 13.92
CA LEU A 189 -7.65 9.18 13.89
C LEU A 189 -8.22 9.30 15.30
N ARG A 190 -9.24 10.15 15.42
CA ARG A 190 -10.09 10.22 16.61
C ARG A 190 -11.42 9.54 16.32
N CYS A 191 -11.65 8.39 16.95
CA CYS A 191 -12.84 7.58 16.72
C CYS A 191 -13.83 7.69 17.88
N ASN A 192 -15.11 7.88 17.56
CA ASN A 192 -16.23 7.98 18.52
C ASN A 192 -16.01 9.00 19.65
N GLY A 193 -15.21 10.05 19.38
CA GLY A 193 -14.87 11.09 20.32
C GLY A 193 -14.03 10.66 21.54
N ARG A 194 -13.63 9.39 21.62
CA ARG A 194 -12.95 8.82 22.80
C ARG A 194 -11.59 8.20 22.50
N GLU A 195 -11.48 7.47 21.41
CA GLU A 195 -10.26 6.77 21.04
C GLU A 195 -9.48 7.61 20.03
N ASN A 196 -8.30 8.08 20.44
CA ASN A 196 -7.37 8.79 19.56
C ASN A 196 -6.15 7.93 19.30
N LYS A 197 -5.81 7.72 18.02
CA LYS A 197 -4.68 6.89 17.62
C LYS A 197 -3.82 7.57 16.56
N GLU A 198 -2.56 7.75 16.88
CA GLU A 198 -1.54 8.19 15.94
C GLU A 198 -0.97 6.99 15.21
N LEU A 199 -0.86 7.08 13.89
CA LEU A 199 -0.30 6.05 13.02
C LEU A 199 0.80 6.64 12.16
N LYS A 200 2.01 6.15 12.36
CA LYS A 200 3.14 6.43 11.46
C LYS A 200 2.90 5.80 10.10
N THR A 201 3.65 6.22 9.10
CA THR A 201 3.68 5.56 7.77
C THR A 201 3.84 4.05 7.93
N ARG A 202 3.00 3.28 7.23
CA ARG A 202 2.86 1.81 7.32
C ARG A 202 2.35 1.29 8.66
N GLY A 203 1.94 2.19 9.56
CA GLY A 203 1.26 1.82 10.80
C GLY A 203 -0.18 1.37 10.54
N ASN A 204 -0.70 0.54 11.44
CA ASN A 204 -2.10 0.14 11.41
C ASN A 204 -2.66 0.02 12.84
N HIS A 205 -3.99 0.09 12.93
CA HIS A 205 -4.70 -0.10 14.20
C HIS A 205 -6.11 -0.65 13.96
N VAL A 206 -6.61 -1.42 14.92
CA VAL A 206 -7.96 -1.97 14.88
C VAL A 206 -8.87 -1.20 15.84
N PHE A 207 -9.92 -0.61 15.29
CA PHE A 207 -10.94 0.13 16.05
C PHE A 207 -12.20 -0.72 16.26
N ASN A 208 -12.88 -0.48 17.38
CA ASN A 208 -14.13 -1.10 17.71
C ASN A 208 -15.30 -0.17 17.40
N PRO A 209 -16.27 -0.59 16.57
CA PRO A 209 -17.47 0.20 16.35
C PRO A 209 -18.30 0.38 17.64
N ALA A 210 -18.93 1.51 17.76
CA ALA A 210 -20.00 1.75 18.74
C ALA A 210 -21.34 1.72 18.00
N ASN A 211 -22.25 0.86 18.40
CA ASN A 211 -23.56 0.70 17.73
C ASN A 211 -23.44 0.48 16.21
N ASN A 212 -22.55 -0.43 15.80
CA ASN A 212 -22.27 -0.75 14.40
C ASN A 212 -21.79 0.47 13.55
N SER A 213 -21.24 1.49 14.17
CA SER A 213 -20.71 2.65 13.47
C SER A 213 -19.43 3.17 14.11
N ILE A 214 -18.61 3.81 13.29
CA ILE A 214 -17.45 4.59 13.73
C ILE A 214 -17.61 5.99 13.17
N ILE A 215 -17.71 6.97 14.08
CA ILE A 215 -17.57 8.38 13.74
C ILE A 215 -16.09 8.69 13.88
N TYR A 216 -15.45 9.11 12.80
CA TYR A 216 -14.02 9.41 12.86
C TYR A 216 -13.70 10.82 12.36
N GLU A 217 -12.65 11.38 12.91
CA GLU A 217 -11.97 12.57 12.43
C GLU A 217 -10.54 12.19 12.07
N LEU A 218 -10.12 12.55 10.86
CA LEU A 218 -8.78 12.30 10.36
C LEU A 218 -8.00 13.60 10.28
N ALA A 219 -6.81 13.62 10.85
CA ALA A 219 -5.81 14.66 10.65
C ALA A 219 -4.47 14.05 10.23
N TYR A 220 -3.65 14.83 9.54
CA TYR A 220 -2.29 14.46 9.15
C TYR A 220 -1.31 15.52 9.61
N LYS A 221 -0.06 15.11 9.82
CA LYS A 221 1.00 15.99 10.29
C LYS A 221 1.79 16.52 9.09
N GLN A 222 1.86 17.85 8.96
CA GLN A 222 2.67 18.54 7.97
C GLN A 222 3.45 19.67 8.65
N ARG A 223 4.77 19.74 8.48
CA ARG A 223 5.66 20.75 9.06
C ARG A 223 5.42 20.93 10.58
N ASP A 224 5.29 19.81 11.31
CA ASP A 224 5.01 19.76 12.75
C ASP A 224 3.61 20.25 13.21
N GLU A 225 2.73 20.58 12.29
CA GLU A 225 1.33 20.94 12.58
C GLU A 225 0.37 19.82 12.19
N TRP A 226 -0.69 19.65 13.00
CA TRP A 226 -1.78 18.73 12.68
C TRP A 226 -2.85 19.46 11.86
N ILE A 227 -3.10 18.97 10.67
CA ILE A 227 -4.10 19.52 9.75
C ILE A 227 -5.27 18.54 9.70
N VAL A 228 -6.45 18.99 10.13
CA VAL A 228 -7.67 18.21 10.04
C VAL A 228 -8.09 18.15 8.58
N GLN A 229 -8.18 16.94 8.04
CA GLN A 229 -8.65 16.72 6.68
C GLN A 229 -10.18 16.65 6.61
N GLY A 230 -10.81 16.04 7.62
CA GLY A 230 -12.26 15.90 7.65
C GLY A 230 -12.73 14.88 8.66
N ASN A 231 -14.03 14.77 8.75
CA ASN A 231 -14.73 13.78 9.58
C ASN A 231 -15.76 13.02 8.73
N ASN A 232 -16.08 11.80 9.16
CA ASN A 232 -17.10 11.00 8.48
C ASN A 232 -17.64 9.92 9.43
N ILE A 233 -18.72 9.26 8.99
CA ILE A 233 -19.33 8.14 9.69
C ILE A 233 -19.22 6.90 8.81
N LEU A 234 -18.74 5.82 9.39
CA LEU A 234 -18.60 4.53 8.74
C LEU A 234 -19.49 3.50 9.46
N SER A 235 -20.51 3.00 8.78
CA SER A 235 -21.30 1.88 9.26
C SER A 235 -20.58 0.56 9.02
N ILE A 236 -20.56 -0.33 10.01
CA ILE A 236 -19.87 -1.64 9.97
C ILE A 236 -20.84 -2.70 10.49
N GLN A 237 -21.18 -3.66 9.62
CA GLN A 237 -22.04 -4.77 10.04
C GLN A 237 -21.26 -5.76 10.91
N PRO A 238 -21.90 -6.46 11.85
CA PRO A 238 -21.23 -7.42 12.74
C PRO A 238 -20.52 -8.56 11.98
N THR A 239 -20.96 -8.88 10.77
CA THR A 239 -20.39 -9.94 9.91
C THR A 239 -19.31 -9.45 8.95
N GLU A 240 -19.12 -8.13 8.84
CA GLU A 240 -18.14 -7.54 7.93
C GLU A 240 -16.75 -7.43 8.56
N GLN A 241 -15.73 -7.71 7.77
CA GLN A 241 -14.36 -7.22 7.99
C GLN A 241 -14.17 -5.97 7.15
N VAL A 242 -13.74 -4.88 7.80
CA VAL A 242 -13.58 -3.60 7.13
C VAL A 242 -12.15 -3.11 7.27
N GLN A 243 -11.54 -2.79 6.13
CA GLN A 243 -10.20 -2.21 6.04
C GLN A 243 -10.33 -0.79 5.49
N MET A 244 -9.82 0.19 6.22
CA MET A 244 -9.69 1.56 5.75
C MET A 244 -8.23 1.79 5.37
N ILE A 245 -8.00 2.17 4.13
CA ILE A 245 -6.67 2.40 3.58
C ILE A 245 -6.54 3.88 3.29
N ILE A 246 -5.47 4.48 3.81
CA ILE A 246 -5.18 5.90 3.66
C ILE A 246 -3.90 6.03 2.87
N LEU A 247 -3.98 6.67 1.70
CA LEU A 247 -2.86 6.99 0.83
C LEU A 247 -2.83 8.49 0.52
N ARG A 248 -1.68 8.99 0.06
CA ARG A 248 -1.62 10.33 -0.50
C ARG A 248 -2.44 10.37 -1.78
N SER A 249 -3.34 11.35 -1.89
CA SER A 249 -4.05 11.62 -3.14
C SER A 249 -3.06 12.09 -4.21
N ARG A 250 -3.19 11.58 -5.42
CA ARG A 250 -2.45 12.08 -6.59
C ARG A 250 -3.17 13.23 -7.30
N ASN A 251 -4.49 13.30 -7.10
CA ASN A 251 -5.32 14.32 -7.71
C ASN A 251 -5.52 15.47 -6.71
N GLN A 252 -4.76 16.52 -6.87
CA GLN A 252 -4.91 17.75 -6.07
C GLN A 252 -6.16 18.58 -6.48
N TYR A 253 -6.99 18.08 -7.39
CA TYR A 253 -8.06 18.85 -8.03
C TYR A 253 -9.46 18.36 -7.68
N PHE A 254 -9.79 18.28 -6.41
CA PHE A 254 -11.18 18.38 -6.00
C PHE A 254 -11.34 19.67 -5.17
N LEU A 255 -11.60 20.77 -5.86
CA LEU A 255 -12.24 21.91 -5.23
C LEU A 255 -13.65 21.43 -4.89
N SER A 256 -13.93 21.23 -3.63
CA SER A 256 -15.29 21.09 -3.15
C SER A 256 -16.07 22.35 -3.47
N ALA A 257 -17.38 22.23 -3.71
CA ALA A 257 -18.25 23.38 -4.00
C ALA A 257 -18.23 24.47 -2.90
N ASP A 258 -17.70 24.13 -1.71
CA ASP A 258 -17.51 25.04 -0.56
C ASP A 258 -16.12 25.71 -0.54
N GLY A 259 -15.29 25.50 -1.58
CA GLY A 259 -13.94 26.07 -1.68
C GLY A 259 -12.89 25.33 -0.83
N SER A 260 -13.26 24.25 -0.16
CA SER A 260 -12.29 23.39 0.52
C SER A 260 -11.49 22.61 -0.52
N SER A 261 -10.16 22.68 -0.46
CA SER A 261 -9.28 21.85 -1.29
C SER A 261 -9.56 20.39 -0.97
N GLY A 262 -9.91 19.59 -1.98
CA GLY A 262 -10.13 18.15 -1.84
C GLY A 262 -8.96 17.50 -1.14
N GLY A 263 -9.28 16.57 -0.25
CA GLY A 263 -8.38 16.05 0.76
C GLY A 263 -7.03 15.62 0.21
N PHE A 264 -6.00 16.04 0.89
CA PHE A 264 -4.61 15.71 0.64
C PHE A 264 -4.35 14.18 0.73
N LEU A 265 -5.16 13.49 1.55
CA LEU A 265 -5.18 12.04 1.67
C LEU A 265 -6.44 11.47 1.03
N GLN A 266 -6.29 10.39 0.31
CA GLN A 266 -7.39 9.59 -0.19
C GLN A 266 -7.67 8.44 0.77
N ILE A 267 -8.96 8.25 1.08
CA ILE A 267 -9.43 7.19 1.96
C ILE A 267 -10.24 6.22 1.13
N VAL A 268 -9.91 4.94 1.23
CA VAL A 268 -10.66 3.85 0.61
C VAL A 268 -11.05 2.83 1.67
N THR A 269 -12.27 2.35 1.58
CA THR A 269 -12.79 1.31 2.47
C THR A 269 -13.02 0.04 1.69
N LEU A 270 -12.27 -1.00 2.03
CA LEU A 270 -12.47 -2.35 1.51
C LEU A 270 -13.32 -3.15 2.49
N ARG A 271 -14.35 -3.79 1.98
CA ARG A 271 -15.32 -4.55 2.78
C ARG A 271 -15.39 -5.99 2.34
N ARG A 272 -15.37 -6.89 3.29
CA ARG A 272 -15.59 -8.32 3.05
C ARG A 272 -16.67 -8.82 4.00
N ASN A 273 -17.70 -9.40 3.43
CA ASN A 273 -18.73 -10.07 4.22
C ASN A 273 -18.35 -11.53 4.42
N ASN A 274 -18.10 -11.93 5.66
CA ASN A 274 -17.73 -13.30 6.02
C ASN A 274 -18.94 -14.19 6.29
N GLY A 275 -20.16 -13.69 6.08
CA GLY A 275 -21.42 -14.42 6.31
C GLY A 275 -21.90 -15.28 5.13
N GLN A 276 -21.16 -15.33 4.03
CA GLN A 276 -21.47 -16.15 2.85
C GLN A 276 -20.24 -17.02 2.52
N SER A 277 -20.10 -18.11 3.25
CA SER A 277 -19.23 -19.24 2.88
C SER A 277 -20.08 -20.49 2.78
#